data_51237c492142d6bd9589fde039bbfb3b
#
_entry.id   51237c492142d6bd9589fde039bbfb3b
#
_cell.length_a   1.000
_cell.length_b   1.000
_cell.length_c   1.000
_cell.angle_alpha   90.00
_cell.angle_beta   90.00
_cell.angle_gamma   90.00
#
_symmetry.space_group_name_H-M   'P 1'
#
loop_
_entity.id
_entity.type
_entity.pdbx_description
1 polymer ?
#
loop_
_entity_poly.entity_id
_entity_poly.type
_entity_poly.pdbx_seq_one_letter_code
_entity_poly.pdbx_strand_id
1 'polypeptide(L)'
;MLNTLKKLTLGTLLLASGLAQAEQALKLGTTAAFAPPLEVAVAEAKKQGLDVELIEFSDWIAPNVSLANGDIDVNYFQHVPFLENAKKDGGYDLIPYAPGVINNVGLYSKKHKAFASLPEGAKVAIANDPINGGRGLQLLEKAGLITLKPGVGYKATLEDVTSNPKNIQIIELEAVQLVRALDEVDLAQGYPHYIRLAGTHDPESALLFDGVNNPEYIIQFVIQPEHKNDARLKKFVDIYQHSPAVRAALDKAHGKLYQPGWES
;
A
#
# COMPACT_ATOMS: atom_id res chain seq x y z
N MET A 1 35.16 14.74 83.37
CA MET A 1 35.06 15.59 82.22
C MET A 1 34.53 14.78 81.07
N LEU A 2 33.23 14.92 80.75
CA LEU A 2 32.52 14.15 79.71
C LEU A 2 32.67 14.82 78.39
N ASN A 3 33.16 14.11 77.35
CA ASN A 3 33.13 14.53 75.96
C ASN A 3 32.04 13.74 75.23
N THR A 4 31.01 14.44 74.88
CA THR A 4 29.86 13.97 74.13
C THR A 4 30.16 14.03 72.63
N LEU A 5 30.32 12.89 71.95
CA LEU A 5 30.44 12.81 70.50
C LEU A 5 29.05 12.83 69.89
N LYS A 6 28.72 13.94 69.16
CA LYS A 6 27.52 13.97 68.29
C LYS A 6 27.80 13.25 66.97
N LYS A 7 27.10 12.13 66.73
CA LYS A 7 27.06 11.46 65.43
C LYS A 7 26.13 12.24 64.49
N LEU A 8 26.70 12.80 63.45
CA LEU A 8 25.96 13.41 62.33
C LEU A 8 25.65 12.29 61.34
N THR A 9 24.39 11.88 61.23
CA THR A 9 23.91 10.93 60.23
C THR A 9 23.60 11.71 58.94
N LEU A 10 24.46 11.58 57.94
CA LEU A 10 24.27 12.16 56.60
C LEU A 10 23.32 11.24 55.81
N GLY A 11 22.06 11.64 55.71
CA GLY A 11 21.08 10.95 54.90
C GLY A 11 21.32 11.23 53.40
N THR A 12 21.82 10.23 52.68
CA THR A 12 21.98 10.29 51.21
C THR A 12 20.61 10.07 50.57
N LEU A 13 19.98 11.14 50.10
CA LEU A 13 18.78 11.05 49.26
C LEU A 13 19.24 10.58 47.87
N LEU A 14 19.05 9.31 47.54
CA LEU A 14 19.15 8.80 46.19
C LEU A 14 17.93 9.34 45.36
N LEU A 15 18.15 10.42 44.65
CA LEU A 15 17.29 10.83 43.53
C LEU A 15 17.41 9.78 42.45
N ALA A 16 16.49 8.82 42.40
CA ALA A 16 16.28 7.95 41.26
C ALA A 16 15.72 8.85 40.11
N SER A 17 16.62 9.46 39.34
CA SER A 17 16.29 10.05 38.05
C SER A 17 15.89 8.90 37.14
N GLY A 18 14.60 8.59 37.07
CA GLY A 18 14.05 7.78 35.99
C GLY A 18 14.31 8.51 34.69
N LEU A 19 15.37 8.13 33.99
CA LEU A 19 15.53 8.44 32.57
C LEU A 19 14.33 7.79 31.88
N ALA A 20 13.29 8.59 31.64
CA ALA A 20 12.27 8.21 30.69
C ALA A 20 13.02 8.06 29.35
N GLN A 21 13.32 6.82 28.99
CA GLN A 21 13.86 6.50 27.66
C GLN A 21 12.77 6.95 26.70
N ALA A 22 13.04 7.99 25.91
CA ALA A 22 12.11 8.39 24.86
C ALA A 22 11.83 7.16 24.01
N GLU A 23 10.57 6.77 23.92
CA GLU A 23 10.17 5.64 23.12
C GLU A 23 10.58 5.94 21.68
N GLN A 24 11.31 5.04 21.04
CA GLN A 24 11.80 5.23 19.68
C GLN A 24 10.60 5.41 18.75
N ALA A 25 10.66 6.35 17.81
CA ALA A 25 9.62 6.57 16.84
C ALA A 25 9.30 5.29 16.06
N LEU A 26 8.01 5.04 15.79
CA LEU A 26 7.59 3.96 14.90
C LEU A 26 7.92 4.34 13.46
N LYS A 27 8.77 3.56 12.78
CA LYS A 27 9.13 3.79 11.38
C LYS A 27 8.17 3.08 10.45
N LEU A 28 7.38 3.86 9.70
CA LEU A 28 6.38 3.36 8.76
C LEU A 28 6.80 3.64 7.32
N GLY A 29 7.01 2.58 6.54
CA GLY A 29 7.28 2.68 5.11
C GLY A 29 6.01 2.65 4.27
N THR A 30 5.93 3.50 3.25
CA THR A 30 4.80 3.52 2.31
C THR A 30 5.25 3.98 0.92
N THR A 31 4.30 4.07 -0.02
CA THR A 31 4.51 4.66 -1.35
C THR A 31 3.70 5.94 -1.51
N ALA A 32 4.14 6.83 -2.38
CA ALA A 32 3.61 8.20 -2.52
C ALA A 32 2.08 8.29 -2.58
N ALA A 33 1.41 7.35 -3.25
CA ALA A 33 -0.05 7.42 -3.41
C ALA A 33 -0.84 7.02 -2.14
N PHE A 34 -0.20 6.36 -1.17
CA PHE A 34 -0.80 6.04 0.14
C PHE A 34 -0.35 7.03 1.24
N ALA A 35 0.66 7.87 0.97
CA ALA A 35 1.20 8.78 1.97
C ALA A 35 0.19 9.80 2.53
N PRO A 36 -0.67 10.50 1.73
CA PRO A 36 -1.50 11.57 2.26
C PRO A 36 -2.43 11.19 3.43
N PRO A 37 -3.16 10.06 3.43
CA PRO A 37 -3.92 9.63 4.61
C PRO A 37 -3.05 9.21 5.80
N LEU A 38 -1.87 8.64 5.52
CA LEU A 38 -0.91 8.24 6.55
C LEU A 38 -0.27 9.46 7.24
N GLU A 39 0.02 10.53 6.51
CA GLU A 39 0.49 11.81 7.09
C GLU A 39 -0.51 12.37 8.10
N VAL A 40 -1.81 12.28 7.80
CA VAL A 40 -2.86 12.69 8.73
C VAL A 40 -2.87 11.76 9.95
N ALA A 41 -2.72 10.43 9.76
CA ALA A 41 -2.64 9.48 10.86
C ALA A 41 -1.41 9.74 11.75
N VAL A 42 -0.27 10.08 11.17
CA VAL A 42 0.96 10.50 11.90
C VAL A 42 0.71 11.76 12.74
N ALA A 43 0.03 12.76 12.16
CA ALA A 43 -0.32 13.96 12.90
C ALA A 43 -1.29 13.69 14.07
N GLU A 44 -2.26 12.81 13.89
CA GLU A 44 -3.17 12.36 14.96
C GLU A 44 -2.43 11.52 16.04
N ALA A 45 -1.51 10.65 15.63
CA ALA A 45 -0.66 9.87 16.54
C ALA A 45 0.19 10.77 17.43
N LYS A 46 0.79 11.81 16.86
CA LYS A 46 1.59 12.80 17.59
C LYS A 46 0.79 13.53 18.67
N LYS A 47 -0.47 13.90 18.39
CA LYS A 47 -1.37 14.51 19.39
C LYS A 47 -1.64 13.59 20.58
N GLN A 48 -1.52 12.29 20.38
CA GLN A 48 -1.70 11.26 21.38
C GLN A 48 -0.38 10.76 22.00
N GLY A 49 0.74 11.46 21.75
CA GLY A 49 2.05 11.13 22.31
C GLY A 49 2.74 9.93 21.66
N LEU A 50 2.38 9.59 20.41
CA LEU A 50 3.07 8.57 19.63
C LEU A 50 3.84 9.24 18.49
N ASP A 51 5.17 9.11 18.51
CA ASP A 51 6.01 9.56 17.41
C ASP A 51 6.07 8.48 16.32
N VAL A 52 5.81 8.90 15.08
CA VAL A 52 5.87 8.06 13.88
C VAL A 52 6.69 8.77 12.82
N GLU A 53 7.66 8.07 12.25
CA GLU A 53 8.45 8.50 11.11
C GLU A 53 7.88 7.85 9.85
N LEU A 54 7.29 8.64 8.96
CA LEU A 54 6.77 8.17 7.67
C LEU A 54 7.87 8.24 6.61
N ILE A 55 8.17 7.12 5.97
CA ILE A 55 9.22 6.96 4.96
C ILE A 55 8.57 6.58 3.64
N GLU A 56 8.70 7.44 2.63
CA GLU A 56 8.15 7.19 1.31
C GLU A 56 9.17 6.52 0.39
N PHE A 57 8.72 5.49 -0.32
CA PHE A 57 9.47 4.78 -1.34
C PHE A 57 8.92 5.07 -2.74
N SER A 58 9.80 5.12 -3.73
CA SER A 58 9.45 5.42 -5.13
C SER A 58 9.03 4.20 -5.94
N ASP A 59 9.21 2.99 -5.41
CA ASP A 59 8.91 1.71 -6.04
C ASP A 59 8.21 0.74 -5.07
N TRP A 60 7.83 -0.45 -5.57
CA TRP A 60 7.12 -1.45 -4.77
C TRP A 60 8.00 -2.61 -4.28
N ILE A 61 9.32 -2.52 -4.44
CA ILE A 61 10.29 -3.54 -4.00
C ILE A 61 10.95 -3.11 -2.69
N ALA A 62 11.46 -1.87 -2.65
CA ALA A 62 12.24 -1.34 -1.54
C ALA A 62 11.52 -1.39 -0.17
N PRO A 63 10.19 -1.17 -0.05
CA PRO A 63 9.53 -1.25 1.25
C PRO A 63 9.64 -2.62 1.94
N ASN A 64 9.58 -3.73 1.19
CA ASN A 64 9.75 -5.08 1.76
C ASN A 64 11.21 -5.39 2.10
N VAL A 65 12.15 -4.92 1.29
CA VAL A 65 13.59 -5.04 1.58
C VAL A 65 13.93 -4.31 2.88
N SER A 66 13.50 -3.05 3.01
CA SER A 66 13.76 -2.24 4.21
C SER A 66 13.10 -2.83 5.45
N LEU A 67 11.89 -3.39 5.33
CA LEU A 67 11.21 -4.05 6.44
C LEU A 67 11.95 -5.34 6.86
N ALA A 68 12.34 -6.16 5.89
CA ALA A 68 13.06 -7.40 6.18
C ALA A 68 14.45 -7.16 6.80
N ASN A 69 15.09 -6.03 6.50
CA ASN A 69 16.37 -5.61 7.08
C ASN A 69 16.21 -4.96 8.47
N GLY A 70 14.99 -4.61 8.90
CA GLY A 70 14.75 -3.88 10.14
C GLY A 70 15.04 -2.37 10.04
N ASP A 71 15.14 -1.81 8.84
CA ASP A 71 15.31 -0.37 8.63
C ASP A 71 14.02 0.39 8.94
N ILE A 72 12.86 -0.27 8.77
CA ILE A 72 11.52 0.18 9.15
C ILE A 72 10.81 -0.87 10.00
N ASP A 73 9.84 -0.49 10.83
CA ASP A 73 9.08 -1.37 11.73
C ASP A 73 7.85 -1.98 11.06
N VAL A 74 7.27 -1.26 10.09
CA VAL A 74 6.02 -1.63 9.40
C VAL A 74 6.02 -1.02 8.00
N ASN A 75 5.39 -1.70 7.03
CA ASN A 75 5.05 -1.04 5.76
C ASN A 75 3.55 -1.12 5.46
N TYR A 76 3.09 -0.18 4.62
CA TYR A 76 1.70 -0.08 4.18
C TYR A 76 1.65 0.35 2.71
N PHE A 77 1.51 -0.62 1.79
CA PHE A 77 1.40 -0.36 0.34
C PHE A 77 0.87 -1.57 -0.45
N GLN A 78 0.84 -2.77 0.14
CA GLN A 78 0.66 -4.03 -0.55
C GLN A 78 -0.52 -4.85 0.00
N HIS A 79 -1.13 -5.65 -0.86
CA HIS A 79 -2.12 -6.67 -0.51
C HIS A 79 -1.48 -8.05 -0.35
N VAL A 80 -2.21 -9.00 0.25
CA VAL A 80 -1.70 -10.34 0.60
C VAL A 80 -1.09 -11.10 -0.60
N PRO A 81 -1.72 -11.19 -1.78
CA PRO A 81 -1.10 -11.90 -2.91
C PRO A 81 0.26 -11.33 -3.33
N PHE A 82 0.42 -10.00 -3.32
CA PHE A 82 1.71 -9.35 -3.61
C PHE A 82 2.75 -9.69 -2.54
N LEU A 83 2.37 -9.61 -1.25
CA LEU A 83 3.25 -9.97 -0.14
C LEU A 83 3.74 -11.42 -0.25
N GLU A 84 2.84 -12.38 -0.50
CA GLU A 84 3.21 -13.79 -0.61
C GLU A 84 4.16 -14.06 -1.80
N ASN A 85 3.97 -13.36 -2.92
CA ASN A 85 4.93 -13.41 -4.03
C ASN A 85 6.30 -12.84 -3.62
N ALA A 86 6.33 -11.67 -2.98
CA ALA A 86 7.55 -11.03 -2.51
C ALA A 86 8.31 -11.91 -1.50
N LYS A 87 7.58 -12.57 -0.57
CA LYS A 87 8.15 -13.52 0.39
C LYS A 87 8.81 -14.70 -0.31
N LYS A 88 8.15 -15.25 -1.33
CA LYS A 88 8.68 -16.37 -2.10
C LYS A 88 9.96 -16.00 -2.84
N ASP A 89 9.97 -14.82 -3.47
CA ASP A 89 11.08 -14.39 -4.32
C ASP A 89 12.26 -13.85 -3.49
N GLY A 90 11.99 -13.13 -2.40
CA GLY A 90 13.00 -12.50 -1.54
C GLY A 90 13.40 -13.33 -0.31
N GLY A 91 12.70 -14.42 -0.01
CA GLY A 91 12.95 -15.22 1.20
C GLY A 91 12.58 -14.50 2.50
N TYR A 92 11.64 -13.53 2.45
CA TYR A 92 11.30 -12.69 3.60
C TYR A 92 10.38 -13.42 4.60
N ASP A 93 10.64 -13.22 5.89
CA ASP A 93 9.71 -13.60 6.96
C ASP A 93 8.88 -12.38 7.38
N LEU A 94 7.87 -12.07 6.56
CA LEU A 94 6.96 -10.95 6.75
C LEU A 94 5.54 -11.46 6.87
N ILE A 95 4.74 -10.80 7.72
CA ILE A 95 3.34 -11.18 7.95
C ILE A 95 2.39 -9.99 7.82
N PRO A 96 1.15 -10.18 7.32
CA PRO A 96 0.11 -9.17 7.43
C PRO A 96 -0.28 -9.02 8.91
N TYR A 97 -0.42 -7.77 9.36
CA TYR A 97 -0.76 -7.42 10.74
C TYR A 97 -2.19 -6.92 10.88
N ALA A 98 -2.58 -5.97 10.04
CA ALA A 98 -3.91 -5.37 10.11
C ALA A 98 -4.37 -4.89 8.72
N PRO A 99 -5.69 -4.97 8.44
CA PRO A 99 -6.24 -4.51 7.19
C PRO A 99 -6.26 -2.98 7.10
N GLY A 100 -5.95 -2.49 5.92
CA GLY A 100 -6.16 -1.11 5.51
C GLY A 100 -7.31 -0.97 4.54
N VAL A 101 -7.13 -0.25 3.44
CA VAL A 101 -8.16 -0.04 2.43
C VAL A 101 -8.08 -1.05 1.30
N ILE A 102 -9.20 -1.28 0.62
CA ILE A 102 -9.22 -1.89 -0.70
C ILE A 102 -9.49 -0.80 -1.75
N ASN A 103 -8.72 -0.80 -2.83
CA ASN A 103 -8.87 0.14 -3.93
C ASN A 103 -9.26 -0.56 -5.22
N ASN A 104 -10.11 0.11 -6.03
CA ASN A 104 -10.30 -0.29 -7.41
C ASN A 104 -9.00 -0.20 -8.21
N VAL A 105 -8.90 -1.06 -9.20
CA VAL A 105 -8.00 -0.93 -10.34
C VAL A 105 -8.86 -0.86 -11.59
N GLY A 106 -8.48 -0.04 -12.56
CA GLY A 106 -9.28 0.17 -13.75
C GLY A 106 -8.48 0.11 -15.04
N LEU A 107 -9.21 0.06 -16.16
CA LEU A 107 -8.67 0.25 -17.50
C LEU A 107 -9.00 1.66 -17.98
N TYR A 108 -7.96 2.43 -18.25
CA TYR A 108 -8.06 3.85 -18.62
C TYR A 108 -7.59 4.10 -20.05
N SER A 109 -8.20 5.09 -20.69
CA SER A 109 -7.75 5.59 -21.97
C SER A 109 -7.96 7.09 -22.07
N LYS A 110 -6.95 7.82 -22.56
CA LYS A 110 -7.10 9.23 -22.94
C LYS A 110 -7.63 9.38 -24.37
N LYS A 111 -7.43 8.36 -25.22
CA LYS A 111 -7.72 8.37 -26.66
C LYS A 111 -9.09 7.81 -26.99
N HIS A 112 -9.56 6.82 -26.22
CA HIS A 112 -10.76 6.04 -26.54
C HIS A 112 -11.81 6.12 -25.43
N LYS A 113 -13.09 6.14 -25.82
CA LYS A 113 -14.23 6.21 -24.88
C LYS A 113 -14.95 4.87 -24.69
N ALA A 114 -14.56 3.85 -25.45
CA ALA A 114 -15.12 2.51 -25.37
C ALA A 114 -14.11 1.49 -25.90
N PHE A 115 -14.15 0.25 -25.42
CA PHE A 115 -13.28 -0.83 -25.90
C PHE A 115 -13.51 -1.16 -27.37
N ALA A 116 -14.73 -0.97 -27.87
CA ALA A 116 -15.05 -1.17 -29.29
C ALA A 116 -14.25 -0.24 -30.22
N SER A 117 -13.89 0.97 -29.78
CA SER A 117 -13.14 1.95 -30.57
C SER A 117 -11.62 1.74 -30.56
N LEU A 118 -11.10 0.78 -29.80
CA LEU A 118 -9.69 0.41 -29.85
C LEU A 118 -9.35 -0.16 -31.24
N PRO A 119 -8.28 0.34 -31.91
CA PRO A 119 -7.85 -0.18 -33.19
C PRO A 119 -7.29 -1.60 -33.07
N GLU A 120 -7.17 -2.27 -34.21
CA GLU A 120 -6.35 -3.47 -34.30
C GLU A 120 -4.89 -3.11 -33.98
N GLY A 121 -4.20 -3.97 -33.22
CA GLY A 121 -2.82 -3.70 -32.78
C GLY A 121 -2.70 -2.60 -31.71
N ALA A 122 -3.81 -2.20 -31.04
CA ALA A 122 -3.79 -1.20 -29.99
C ALA A 122 -2.74 -1.53 -28.93
N LYS A 123 -1.98 -0.53 -28.47
CA LYS A 123 -1.00 -0.68 -27.38
C LYS A 123 -1.70 -0.61 -26.04
N VAL A 124 -1.48 -1.64 -25.20
CA VAL A 124 -2.10 -1.77 -23.88
C VAL A 124 -1.03 -1.98 -22.83
N ALA A 125 -0.95 -1.09 -21.84
CA ALA A 125 0.02 -1.21 -20.75
C ALA A 125 -0.61 -1.87 -19.51
N ILE A 126 0.10 -2.83 -18.93
CA ILE A 126 -0.24 -3.47 -17.63
C ILE A 126 0.98 -3.47 -16.72
N ALA A 127 0.78 -3.78 -15.42
CA ALA A 127 1.87 -3.91 -14.46
C ALA A 127 2.79 -5.10 -14.81
N ASN A 128 4.09 -4.97 -14.54
CA ASN A 128 5.10 -5.99 -14.83
C ASN A 128 5.33 -6.96 -13.65
N ASP A 129 4.80 -6.69 -12.46
CA ASP A 129 4.87 -7.68 -11.38
C ASP A 129 3.83 -8.79 -11.60
N PRO A 130 4.16 -10.05 -11.24
CA PRO A 130 3.32 -11.20 -11.59
C PRO A 130 1.88 -11.11 -11.11
N ILE A 131 1.65 -10.48 -9.95
CA ILE A 131 0.32 -10.44 -9.33
C ILE A 131 -0.54 -9.34 -9.92
N ASN A 132 -0.02 -8.11 -10.02
CA ASN A 132 -0.78 -7.01 -10.60
C ASN A 132 -0.83 -7.08 -12.13
N GLY A 133 0.17 -7.67 -12.79
CA GLY A 133 0.10 -8.03 -14.21
C GLY A 133 -1.02 -9.02 -14.49
N GLY A 134 -1.11 -10.10 -13.70
CA GLY A 134 -2.22 -11.05 -13.78
C GLY A 134 -3.59 -10.42 -13.52
N ARG A 135 -3.69 -9.47 -12.56
CA ARG A 135 -4.90 -8.66 -12.32
C ARG A 135 -5.24 -7.78 -13.52
N GLY A 136 -4.23 -7.21 -14.19
CA GLY A 136 -4.38 -6.48 -15.45
C GLY A 136 -4.93 -7.36 -16.58
N LEU A 137 -4.40 -8.57 -16.74
CA LEU A 137 -4.89 -9.56 -17.73
C LEU A 137 -6.35 -9.96 -17.45
N GLN A 138 -6.74 -10.18 -16.20
CA GLN A 138 -8.14 -10.43 -15.83
C GLN A 138 -9.06 -9.25 -16.19
N LEU A 139 -8.60 -8.02 -16.02
CA LEU A 139 -9.36 -6.84 -16.46
C LEU A 139 -9.54 -6.79 -17.98
N LEU A 140 -8.49 -7.14 -18.75
CA LEU A 140 -8.56 -7.23 -20.21
C LEU A 140 -9.52 -8.33 -20.67
N GLU A 141 -9.55 -9.49 -19.97
CA GLU A 141 -10.52 -10.54 -20.21
C GLU A 141 -11.94 -10.08 -19.90
N LYS A 142 -12.16 -9.47 -18.73
CA LYS A 142 -13.47 -8.89 -18.33
C LYS A 142 -13.96 -7.83 -19.32
N ALA A 143 -13.05 -7.09 -19.95
CA ALA A 143 -13.34 -6.14 -21.03
C ALA A 143 -13.65 -6.80 -22.37
N GLY A 144 -13.49 -8.12 -22.51
CA GLY A 144 -13.68 -8.85 -23.77
C GLY A 144 -12.58 -8.62 -24.81
N LEU A 145 -11.41 -8.13 -24.38
CA LEU A 145 -10.27 -7.84 -25.26
C LEU A 145 -9.39 -9.06 -25.50
N ILE A 146 -9.31 -9.96 -24.53
CA ILE A 146 -8.57 -11.22 -24.60
C ILE A 146 -9.41 -12.34 -23.95
N THR A 147 -8.96 -13.60 -24.11
CA THR A 147 -9.43 -14.74 -23.34
C THR A 147 -8.24 -15.42 -22.68
N LEU A 148 -8.35 -15.76 -21.42
CA LEU A 148 -7.33 -16.48 -20.65
C LEU A 148 -7.64 -17.97 -20.56
N LYS A 149 -6.66 -18.79 -20.24
CA LYS A 149 -6.88 -20.18 -19.82
C LYS A 149 -7.78 -20.22 -18.58
N PRO A 150 -8.74 -21.14 -18.48
CA PRO A 150 -9.62 -21.24 -17.32
C PRO A 150 -8.85 -21.45 -16.01
N GLY A 151 -9.25 -20.73 -14.94
CA GLY A 151 -8.79 -20.96 -13.58
C GLY A 151 -7.43 -20.35 -13.22
N VAL A 152 -6.79 -19.58 -14.10
CA VAL A 152 -5.47 -18.96 -13.82
C VAL A 152 -5.56 -17.81 -12.80
N GLY A 153 -6.69 -17.09 -12.78
CA GLY A 153 -6.93 -15.99 -11.83
C GLY A 153 -5.85 -14.89 -11.92
N TYR A 154 -5.50 -14.29 -10.79
CA TYR A 154 -4.46 -13.26 -10.71
C TYR A 154 -3.02 -13.78 -10.95
N LYS A 155 -2.86 -15.08 -11.15
CA LYS A 155 -1.57 -15.69 -11.53
C LYS A 155 -1.41 -15.79 -13.05
N ALA A 156 -2.36 -15.27 -13.82
CA ALA A 156 -2.30 -15.25 -15.28
C ALA A 156 -1.03 -14.55 -15.76
N THR A 157 -0.45 -15.11 -16.80
CA THR A 157 0.70 -14.57 -17.53
C THR A 157 0.32 -14.34 -19.00
N LEU A 158 1.16 -13.68 -19.77
CA LEU A 158 0.96 -13.51 -21.22
C LEU A 158 0.84 -14.85 -21.96
N GLU A 159 1.48 -15.92 -21.46
CA GLU A 159 1.41 -17.27 -22.02
C GLU A 159 0.03 -17.94 -21.83
N ASP A 160 -0.80 -17.39 -20.93
CA ASP A 160 -2.15 -17.88 -20.67
C ASP A 160 -3.21 -17.24 -21.57
N VAL A 161 -2.82 -16.27 -22.42
CA VAL A 161 -3.73 -15.67 -23.39
C VAL A 161 -4.02 -16.65 -24.52
N THR A 162 -5.26 -17.11 -24.61
CA THR A 162 -5.71 -18.10 -25.61
C THR A 162 -6.39 -17.45 -26.83
N SER A 163 -6.87 -16.20 -26.69
CA SER A 163 -7.47 -15.42 -27.76
C SER A 163 -7.17 -13.95 -27.59
N ASN A 164 -6.85 -13.28 -28.70
CA ASN A 164 -6.59 -11.85 -28.79
C ASN A 164 -7.12 -11.32 -30.13
N PRO A 165 -8.45 -11.17 -30.27
CA PRO A 165 -9.10 -10.95 -31.58
C PRO A 165 -8.75 -9.60 -32.22
N LYS A 166 -8.30 -8.61 -31.44
CA LYS A 166 -7.85 -7.30 -31.95
C LYS A 166 -6.33 -7.20 -32.08
N ASN A 167 -5.60 -8.31 -31.88
CA ASN A 167 -4.13 -8.32 -31.89
C ASN A 167 -3.50 -7.21 -31.02
N ILE A 168 -4.13 -6.89 -29.86
CA ILE A 168 -3.60 -5.87 -28.96
C ILE A 168 -2.17 -6.22 -28.54
N GLN A 169 -1.32 -5.19 -28.46
CA GLN A 169 0.07 -5.30 -28.05
C GLN A 169 0.16 -4.99 -26.55
N ILE A 170 0.28 -6.03 -25.73
CA ILE A 170 0.39 -5.89 -24.27
C ILE A 170 1.83 -5.56 -23.92
N ILE A 171 2.01 -4.45 -23.18
CA ILE A 171 3.30 -3.93 -22.72
C ILE A 171 3.29 -3.97 -21.19
N GLU A 172 4.30 -4.60 -20.60
CA GLU A 172 4.46 -4.70 -19.16
C GLU A 172 5.39 -3.58 -18.66
N LEU A 173 4.92 -2.77 -17.71
CA LEU A 173 5.61 -1.63 -17.13
C LEU A 173 5.56 -1.69 -15.61
N GLU A 174 6.53 -1.08 -14.93
CA GLU A 174 6.41 -0.85 -13.49
C GLU A 174 5.10 -0.12 -13.18
N ALA A 175 4.37 -0.61 -12.19
CA ALA A 175 3.02 -0.13 -11.88
C ALA A 175 2.96 1.39 -11.63
N VAL A 176 4.02 1.95 -11.01
CA VAL A 176 4.14 3.41 -10.79
C VAL A 176 4.29 4.22 -12.08
N GLN A 177 4.68 3.59 -13.20
CA GLN A 177 4.84 4.24 -14.51
C GLN A 177 3.56 4.21 -15.34
N LEU A 178 2.57 3.39 -15.00
CA LEU A 178 1.33 3.22 -15.78
C LEU A 178 0.54 4.52 -15.93
N VAL A 179 0.57 5.40 -14.93
CA VAL A 179 -0.10 6.71 -15.01
C VAL A 179 0.49 7.60 -16.12
N ARG A 180 1.80 7.52 -16.35
CA ARG A 180 2.50 8.26 -17.41
C ARG A 180 2.28 7.61 -18.76
N ALA A 181 2.22 6.27 -18.81
CA ALA A 181 1.98 5.53 -20.04
C ALA A 181 0.64 5.88 -20.70
N LEU A 182 -0.35 6.41 -19.96
CA LEU A 182 -1.64 6.87 -20.49
C LEU A 182 -1.52 7.91 -21.61
N ASP A 183 -0.42 8.65 -21.69
CA ASP A 183 -0.18 9.62 -22.77
C ASP A 183 0.26 8.95 -24.08
N GLU A 184 0.85 7.77 -24.01
CA GLU A 184 1.50 7.12 -25.15
C GLU A 184 0.72 5.92 -25.68
N VAL A 185 0.06 5.14 -24.79
CA VAL A 185 -0.69 3.93 -25.16
C VAL A 185 -2.15 4.20 -25.49
N ASP A 186 -2.84 3.21 -26.01
CA ASP A 186 -4.27 3.28 -26.31
C ASP A 186 -5.13 2.94 -25.08
N LEU A 187 -4.64 2.05 -24.21
CA LEU A 187 -5.29 1.63 -22.97
C LEU A 187 -4.21 1.32 -21.93
N ALA A 188 -4.47 1.62 -20.68
CA ALA A 188 -3.59 1.20 -19.59
C ALA A 188 -4.37 0.73 -18.37
N GLN A 189 -3.84 -0.28 -17.69
CA GLN A 189 -4.17 -0.55 -16.30
C GLN A 189 -3.79 0.66 -15.46
N GLY A 190 -4.65 1.07 -14.55
CA GLY A 190 -4.39 2.24 -13.72
C GLY A 190 -4.95 2.09 -12.32
N TYR A 191 -4.28 2.75 -11.41
CA TYR A 191 -4.60 2.81 -9.99
C TYR A 191 -5.19 4.19 -9.68
N PRO A 192 -6.49 4.32 -9.35
CA PRO A 192 -7.15 5.62 -9.17
C PRO A 192 -6.43 6.59 -8.24
N HIS A 193 -5.85 6.10 -7.14
CA HIS A 193 -5.12 6.93 -6.19
C HIS A 193 -3.81 7.50 -6.76
N TYR A 194 -3.08 6.75 -7.61
CA TYR A 194 -1.93 7.27 -8.35
C TYR A 194 -2.35 8.30 -9.41
N ILE A 195 -3.45 8.05 -10.12
CA ILE A 195 -3.99 8.97 -11.12
C ILE A 195 -4.44 10.28 -10.46
N ARG A 196 -5.10 10.20 -9.30
CA ARG A 196 -5.52 11.37 -8.51
C ARG A 196 -4.33 12.17 -8.02
N LEU A 197 -3.30 11.50 -7.49
CA LEU A 197 -2.07 12.14 -7.05
C LEU A 197 -1.36 12.87 -8.19
N ALA A 198 -1.27 12.25 -9.37
CA ALA A 198 -0.65 12.83 -10.55
C ALA A 198 -1.44 14.03 -11.12
N GLY A 199 -2.77 14.08 -10.90
CA GLY A 199 -3.62 15.18 -11.37
C GLY A 199 -3.72 15.30 -12.89
N THR A 200 -3.29 14.27 -13.65
CA THR A 200 -3.20 14.31 -15.12
C THR A 200 -4.41 13.71 -15.82
N HIS A 201 -5.26 13.01 -15.10
CA HIS A 201 -6.45 12.34 -15.62
C HIS A 201 -7.51 12.20 -14.52
N ASP A 202 -8.79 12.03 -14.91
CA ASP A 202 -9.86 11.77 -13.97
C ASP A 202 -9.79 10.33 -13.45
N PRO A 203 -9.58 10.10 -12.15
CA PRO A 203 -9.52 8.75 -11.58
C PRO A 203 -10.84 7.97 -11.69
N GLU A 204 -11.98 8.63 -11.89
CA GLU A 204 -13.29 8.01 -12.05
C GLU A 204 -13.63 7.66 -13.50
N SER A 205 -12.77 8.03 -14.48
CA SER A 205 -13.02 7.86 -15.91
C SER A 205 -12.57 6.53 -16.52
N ALA A 206 -12.25 5.52 -15.70
CA ALA A 206 -11.93 4.21 -16.23
C ALA A 206 -13.08 3.65 -17.08
N LEU A 207 -12.74 2.98 -18.17
CA LEU A 207 -13.73 2.28 -19.00
C LEU A 207 -14.28 1.03 -18.30
N LEU A 208 -13.52 0.49 -17.36
CA LEU A 208 -13.89 -0.66 -16.54
C LEU A 208 -13.13 -0.61 -15.22
N PHE A 209 -13.80 -0.94 -14.12
CA PHE A 209 -13.19 -1.21 -12.82
C PHE A 209 -13.33 -2.70 -12.45
N ASP A 210 -12.38 -3.22 -11.68
CA ASP A 210 -12.45 -4.58 -11.13
C ASP A 210 -13.39 -4.70 -9.93
N GLY A 211 -13.55 -3.61 -9.16
CA GLY A 211 -14.40 -3.54 -7.99
C GLY A 211 -13.60 -3.58 -6.68
N VAL A 212 -14.32 -3.45 -5.57
CA VAL A 212 -13.77 -3.44 -4.20
C VAL A 212 -14.29 -4.61 -3.35
N ASN A 213 -14.84 -5.64 -3.99
CA ASN A 213 -15.48 -6.77 -3.30
C ASN A 213 -14.56 -7.98 -3.11
N ASN A 214 -13.30 -7.91 -3.56
CA ASN A 214 -12.35 -9.00 -3.42
C ASN A 214 -11.41 -8.75 -2.23
N PRO A 215 -11.62 -9.41 -1.06
CA PRO A 215 -10.86 -9.16 0.16
C PRO A 215 -9.36 -9.46 0.03
N GLU A 216 -8.93 -10.29 -0.94
CA GLU A 216 -7.50 -10.54 -1.15
C GLU A 216 -6.72 -9.29 -1.56
N TYR A 217 -7.39 -8.28 -2.13
CA TYR A 217 -6.75 -7.03 -2.54
C TYR A 217 -6.79 -5.92 -1.48
N ILE A 218 -7.22 -6.24 -0.25
CA ILE A 218 -7.10 -5.31 0.88
C ILE A 218 -5.62 -5.05 1.16
N ILE A 219 -5.23 -3.78 1.13
CA ILE A 219 -3.88 -3.34 1.51
C ILE A 219 -3.67 -3.62 3.00
N GLN A 220 -2.50 -4.12 3.36
CA GLN A 220 -2.16 -4.54 4.71
C GLN A 220 -1.09 -3.66 5.33
N PHE A 221 -1.18 -3.45 6.64
CA PHE A 221 -0.01 -3.17 7.45
C PHE A 221 0.78 -4.48 7.57
N VAL A 222 2.04 -4.47 7.15
CA VAL A 222 2.91 -5.65 7.11
C VAL A 222 4.09 -5.43 8.02
N ILE A 223 4.47 -6.48 8.78
CA ILE A 223 5.53 -6.44 9.80
C ILE A 223 6.40 -7.69 9.74
N GLN A 224 7.54 -7.63 10.44
CA GLN A 224 8.25 -8.84 10.87
C GLN A 224 7.49 -9.48 12.06
N PRO A 225 7.49 -10.82 12.20
CA PRO A 225 6.72 -11.53 13.24
C PRO A 225 6.99 -11.06 14.68
N GLU A 226 8.21 -10.66 14.99
CA GLU A 226 8.62 -10.16 16.31
C GLU A 226 7.91 -8.86 16.73
N HIS A 227 7.47 -8.05 15.79
CA HIS A 227 6.73 -6.80 16.04
C HIS A 227 5.24 -7.00 16.30
N LYS A 228 4.74 -8.24 16.31
CA LYS A 228 3.31 -8.56 16.48
C LYS A 228 2.68 -7.95 17.76
N ASN A 229 3.47 -7.79 18.81
CA ASN A 229 3.01 -7.26 20.10
C ASN A 229 3.46 -5.81 20.34
N ASP A 230 3.93 -5.09 19.34
CA ASP A 230 4.35 -3.69 19.46
C ASP A 230 3.15 -2.79 19.78
N ALA A 231 3.14 -2.19 20.95
CA ALA A 231 2.06 -1.32 21.42
C ALA A 231 1.95 -0.02 20.59
N ARG A 232 3.08 0.47 20.05
CA ARG A 232 3.12 1.65 19.15
C ARG A 232 2.36 1.36 17.87
N LEU A 233 2.62 0.20 17.25
CA LEU A 233 1.97 -0.24 16.03
C LEU A 233 0.46 -0.44 16.24
N LYS A 234 0.07 -1.13 17.33
CA LYS A 234 -1.35 -1.30 17.66
C LYS A 234 -2.08 0.03 17.78
N LYS A 235 -1.46 0.99 18.48
CA LYS A 235 -2.03 2.34 18.65
C LYS A 235 -2.12 3.09 17.33
N PHE A 236 -1.11 3.00 16.48
CA PHE A 236 -1.11 3.65 15.17
C PHE A 236 -2.22 3.10 14.26
N VAL A 237 -2.36 1.78 14.19
CA VAL A 237 -3.40 1.12 13.40
C VAL A 237 -4.79 1.51 13.88
N ASP A 238 -5.01 1.57 15.21
CA ASP A 238 -6.29 2.02 15.78
C ASP A 238 -6.61 3.47 15.37
N ILE A 239 -5.63 4.36 15.41
CA ILE A 239 -5.78 5.74 14.93
C ILE A 239 -6.12 5.78 13.43
N TYR A 240 -5.39 5.00 12.61
CA TYR A 240 -5.62 4.95 11.16
C TYR A 240 -7.04 4.48 10.83
N GLN A 241 -7.53 3.46 11.51
CA GLN A 241 -8.83 2.86 11.23
C GLN A 241 -10.01 3.66 11.80
N HIS A 242 -9.83 4.38 12.93
CA HIS A 242 -10.96 4.97 13.66
C HIS A 242 -10.94 6.50 13.75
N SER A 243 -9.86 7.19 13.36
CA SER A 243 -9.82 8.66 13.39
C SER A 243 -10.71 9.27 12.30
N PRO A 244 -11.66 10.16 12.66
CA PRO A 244 -12.46 10.89 11.67
C PRO A 244 -11.61 11.73 10.70
N ALA A 245 -10.47 12.27 11.18
CA ALA A 245 -9.56 13.05 10.35
C ALA A 245 -8.88 12.18 9.28
N VAL A 246 -8.47 10.96 9.65
CA VAL A 246 -7.92 9.98 8.71
C VAL A 246 -8.97 9.53 7.71
N ARG A 247 -10.22 9.28 8.16
CA ARG A 247 -11.34 8.94 7.27
C ARG A 247 -11.57 10.03 6.22
N ALA A 248 -11.60 11.29 6.63
CA ALA A 248 -11.74 12.41 5.69
C ALA A 248 -10.57 12.51 4.70
N ALA A 249 -9.34 12.17 5.15
CA ALA A 249 -8.17 12.13 4.28
C ALA A 249 -8.24 10.96 3.28
N LEU A 250 -8.73 9.79 3.70
CA LEU A 250 -8.99 8.64 2.82
C LEU A 250 -10.03 8.99 1.75
N ASP A 251 -11.15 9.60 2.15
CA ASP A 251 -12.20 10.04 1.22
C ASP A 251 -11.66 11.05 0.20
N LYS A 252 -10.79 11.97 0.62
CA LYS A 252 -10.11 12.92 -0.26
C LYS A 252 -9.13 12.24 -1.22
N ALA A 253 -8.33 11.30 -0.73
CA ALA A 253 -7.29 10.64 -1.50
C ALA A 253 -7.83 9.60 -2.49
N HIS A 254 -8.90 8.90 -2.13
CA HIS A 254 -9.41 7.76 -2.91
C HIS A 254 -10.78 8.01 -3.54
N GLY A 255 -11.53 9.03 -3.11
CA GLY A 255 -12.88 9.32 -3.60
C GLY A 255 -13.85 8.18 -3.27
N LYS A 256 -14.65 7.78 -4.27
CA LYS A 256 -15.62 6.66 -4.17
C LYS A 256 -15.03 5.31 -4.58
N LEU A 257 -13.73 5.27 -4.89
CA LEU A 257 -13.08 4.13 -5.52
C LEU A 257 -12.33 3.23 -4.53
N TYR A 258 -12.67 3.34 -3.24
CA TYR A 258 -12.11 2.52 -2.17
C TYR A 258 -13.18 2.08 -1.17
N GLN A 259 -12.82 1.13 -0.33
CA GLN A 259 -13.55 0.80 0.90
C GLN A 259 -12.56 0.49 2.03
N PRO A 260 -12.92 0.78 3.30
CA PRO A 260 -12.17 0.32 4.46
C PRO A 260 -12.23 -1.21 4.56
N GLY A 261 -11.08 -1.86 4.54
CA GLY A 261 -11.01 -3.31 4.65
C GLY A 261 -11.28 -3.85 6.07
N TRP A 262 -11.29 -2.99 7.08
CA TRP A 262 -11.60 -3.35 8.48
C TRP A 262 -13.11 -3.27 8.80
N GLU A 263 -13.93 -2.81 7.87
CA GLU A 263 -15.39 -2.74 8.00
C GLU A 263 -16.10 -3.85 7.20
N SER A 264 -15.34 -4.70 6.47
CA SER A 264 -15.86 -5.75 5.58
C SER A 264 -16.02 -7.10 6.27
#